data_445020acf0dd2f2b451fcc9db5bbb40d
#
_entry.id   445020acf0dd2f2b451fcc9db5bbb40d
#
_cell.length_a   1.000
_cell.length_b   1.000
_cell.length_c   1.000
_cell.angle_alpha   90.00
_cell.angle_beta   90.00
_cell.angle_gamma   90.00
#
_symmetry.space_group_name_H-M   'P 1'
#
loop_
_entity.id
_entity.type
_entity.pdbx_description
1 polymer ?
#
loop_
_entity_poly.entity_id
_entity_poly.type
_entity_poly.pdbx_seq_one_letter_code
_entity_poly.pdbx_strand_id
1 'polypeptide(L)'
;MEVPPLKLLLHACCCPCTLEPLRLLLEEGHDIAIAYMNSNIHPAEEYEHRRDVLLDFAREQGLEVIEGVYDPQAWSRAAGVFGTDPDQRPDRCRACYRLRLEEACAYAAANGFEGVATTLTVSPYQYTETIREELERACEPHGLAAVFRDYREQYPEATRRSKAMGMYRQNYCGCVFSKIEAAEEREARKAERAAAKAAKEAAEAPARAAAEAARQKKRAEKQAYANKRAAQRAALKAYKQAHHDDTACCEKGNEAE
;
A
#
# COMPACT_ATOMS: atom_id res chain seq x y z
N MET A 1 -6.29 21.40 -26.32
CA MET A 1 -7.29 22.47 -26.22
C MET A 1 -7.79 22.46 -24.79
N GLU A 2 -7.67 23.56 -24.08
CA GLU A 2 -8.24 23.68 -22.73
C GLU A 2 -9.76 23.69 -22.86
N VAL A 3 -10.42 22.84 -22.07
CA VAL A 3 -11.88 22.84 -22.00
C VAL A 3 -12.30 24.10 -21.22
N PRO A 4 -13.25 24.91 -21.71
CA PRO A 4 -13.70 26.07 -20.95
C PRO A 4 -14.27 25.64 -19.59
N PRO A 5 -14.30 26.51 -18.59
CA PRO A 5 -14.96 26.23 -17.32
C PRO A 5 -16.39 25.73 -17.51
N LEU A 6 -16.70 24.61 -16.89
CA LEU A 6 -18.00 23.93 -16.98
C LEU A 6 -18.54 23.67 -15.58
N LYS A 7 -19.86 23.59 -15.45
CA LYS A 7 -20.51 23.01 -14.28
C LYS A 7 -20.46 21.48 -14.40
N LEU A 8 -19.58 20.84 -13.61
CA LEU A 8 -19.28 19.43 -13.71
C LEU A 8 -19.82 18.62 -12.53
N LEU A 9 -20.35 17.44 -12.84
CA LEU A 9 -20.60 16.40 -11.85
C LEU A 9 -19.42 15.44 -11.81
N LEU A 10 -18.67 15.40 -10.67
CA LEU A 10 -17.57 14.51 -10.48
C LEU A 10 -18.03 13.21 -9.81
N HIS A 11 -18.15 12.13 -10.58
CA HIS A 11 -18.44 10.81 -10.04
C HIS A 11 -17.27 10.30 -9.19
N ALA A 12 -17.52 10.14 -7.88
CA ALA A 12 -16.51 9.77 -6.89
C ALA A 12 -16.72 8.32 -6.41
N CYS A 13 -15.68 7.48 -6.52
CA CYS A 13 -15.72 6.11 -6.00
C CYS A 13 -15.37 6.02 -4.51
N CYS A 14 -14.61 6.96 -3.98
CA CYS A 14 -14.22 7.08 -2.58
C CYS A 14 -13.45 8.38 -2.35
N CYS A 15 -13.33 8.84 -1.11
CA CYS A 15 -12.66 10.07 -0.78
C CYS A 15 -11.16 10.11 -1.20
N PRO A 16 -10.32 9.12 -0.92
CA PRO A 16 -8.91 9.15 -1.34
C PRO A 16 -8.70 9.33 -2.84
N CYS A 17 -9.57 8.74 -3.68
CA CYS A 17 -9.49 8.90 -5.13
C CYS A 17 -10.01 10.27 -5.61
N THR A 18 -10.77 10.99 -4.79
CA THR A 18 -11.33 12.29 -5.15
C THR A 18 -10.33 13.42 -5.02
N LEU A 19 -9.32 13.29 -4.16
CA LEU A 19 -8.41 14.37 -3.78
C LEU A 19 -7.70 15.08 -4.95
N GLU A 20 -7.10 14.33 -5.86
CA GLU A 20 -6.33 14.90 -6.97
C GLU A 20 -7.19 15.30 -8.18
N PRO A 21 -8.17 14.47 -8.63
CA PRO A 21 -9.09 14.91 -9.68
C PRO A 21 -9.83 16.18 -9.31
N LEU A 22 -10.36 16.27 -8.09
CA LEU A 22 -11.06 17.46 -7.61
C LEU A 22 -10.14 18.71 -7.63
N ARG A 23 -8.93 18.59 -7.06
CA ARG A 23 -7.96 19.70 -7.04
C ARG A 23 -7.67 20.22 -8.45
N LEU A 24 -7.36 19.30 -9.38
CA LEU A 24 -7.02 19.65 -10.76
C LEU A 24 -8.19 20.29 -11.50
N LEU A 25 -9.39 19.76 -11.35
CA LEU A 25 -10.58 20.32 -12.01
C LEU A 25 -10.96 21.70 -11.43
N LEU A 26 -10.79 21.92 -10.12
CA LEU A 26 -11.00 23.24 -9.51
C LEU A 26 -9.93 24.26 -9.96
N GLU A 27 -8.65 23.85 -10.09
CA GLU A 27 -7.58 24.69 -10.62
C GLU A 27 -7.81 25.13 -12.07
N GLU A 28 -8.57 24.34 -12.84
CA GLU A 28 -9.00 24.67 -14.20
C GLU A 28 -10.23 25.58 -14.25
N GLY A 29 -10.80 25.88 -13.08
CA GLY A 29 -11.91 26.82 -12.95
C GLY A 29 -13.30 26.19 -13.11
N HIS A 30 -13.41 24.86 -13.12
CA HIS A 30 -14.71 24.20 -13.18
C HIS A 30 -15.50 24.39 -11.88
N ASP A 31 -16.83 24.50 -12.01
CA ASP A 31 -17.79 24.45 -10.90
C ASP A 31 -18.15 22.98 -10.61
N ILE A 32 -17.80 22.45 -9.43
CA ILE A 32 -17.83 21.01 -9.16
C ILE A 32 -18.86 20.67 -8.06
N ALA A 33 -19.77 19.76 -8.37
CA ALA A 33 -20.47 18.95 -7.37
C ALA A 33 -19.99 17.49 -7.47
N ILE A 34 -20.01 16.78 -6.34
CA ILE A 34 -19.55 15.38 -6.25
C ILE A 34 -20.75 14.45 -6.29
N ALA A 35 -20.69 13.40 -7.11
CA ALA A 35 -21.70 12.34 -7.13
C ALA A 35 -21.15 11.06 -6.47
N TYR A 36 -21.81 10.59 -5.40
CA TYR A 36 -21.51 9.29 -4.77
C TYR A 36 -22.55 8.26 -5.20
N MET A 37 -22.30 7.58 -6.32
CA MET A 37 -23.18 6.63 -6.99
C MET A 37 -22.47 5.29 -7.14
N ASN A 38 -22.53 4.44 -6.09
CA ASN A 38 -21.64 3.30 -5.92
C ASN A 38 -22.36 2.02 -5.48
N SER A 39 -23.42 1.63 -6.19
CA SER A 39 -24.17 0.39 -5.91
C SER A 39 -23.35 -0.91 -5.99
N ASN A 40 -22.09 -0.81 -6.46
CA ASN A 40 -21.13 -1.92 -6.47
C ASN A 40 -20.49 -2.23 -5.13
N ILE A 41 -20.55 -1.32 -4.16
CA ILE A 41 -19.80 -1.49 -2.92
C ILE A 41 -20.52 -2.45 -1.99
N HIS A 42 -19.81 -3.48 -1.53
CA HIS A 42 -20.26 -4.49 -0.59
C HIS A 42 -19.25 -4.70 0.53
N PRO A 43 -19.71 -4.98 1.75
CA PRO A 43 -21.10 -4.94 2.21
C PRO A 43 -21.64 -3.52 2.36
N ALA A 44 -22.90 -3.36 2.80
CA ALA A 44 -23.51 -2.05 2.97
C ALA A 44 -22.75 -1.14 3.94
N GLU A 45 -22.21 -1.70 5.01
CA GLU A 45 -21.39 -0.98 6.00
C GLU A 45 -20.13 -0.36 5.37
N GLU A 46 -19.54 -1.02 4.36
CA GLU A 46 -18.41 -0.48 3.62
C GLU A 46 -18.84 0.67 2.69
N TYR A 47 -20.04 0.57 2.08
CA TYR A 47 -20.63 1.66 1.30
C TYR A 47 -20.84 2.90 2.19
N GLU A 48 -21.49 2.72 3.32
CA GLU A 48 -21.76 3.79 4.30
C GLU A 48 -20.45 4.41 4.80
N HIS A 49 -19.48 3.60 5.18
CA HIS A 49 -18.21 4.10 5.68
C HIS A 49 -17.45 4.94 4.63
N ARG A 50 -17.42 4.53 3.37
CA ARG A 50 -16.79 5.32 2.30
C ARG A 50 -17.55 6.60 1.99
N ARG A 51 -18.88 6.53 2.04
CA ARG A 51 -19.76 7.69 1.89
C ARG A 51 -19.48 8.72 2.97
N ASP A 52 -19.51 8.32 4.22
CA ASP A 52 -19.38 9.22 5.36
C ASP A 52 -18.02 9.94 5.35
N VAL A 53 -16.94 9.24 5.03
CA VAL A 53 -15.61 9.86 4.84
C VAL A 53 -15.61 10.89 3.71
N LEU A 54 -16.35 10.63 2.62
CA LEU A 54 -16.45 11.57 1.51
C LEU A 54 -17.31 12.80 1.88
N LEU A 55 -18.42 12.59 2.58
CA LEU A 55 -19.31 13.67 3.07
C LEU A 55 -18.58 14.60 4.03
N ASP A 56 -17.80 14.05 4.98
CA ASP A 56 -17.02 14.85 5.92
C ASP A 56 -15.99 15.71 5.19
N PHE A 57 -15.24 15.11 4.27
CA PHE A 57 -14.28 15.83 3.43
C PHE A 57 -14.94 16.93 2.59
N ALA A 58 -16.03 16.62 1.91
CA ALA A 58 -16.72 17.59 1.05
C ALA A 58 -17.28 18.76 1.86
N ARG A 59 -17.80 18.51 3.05
CA ARG A 59 -18.26 19.54 4.00
C ARG A 59 -17.15 20.49 4.39
N GLU A 60 -15.94 19.98 4.66
CA GLU A 60 -14.75 20.78 4.97
C GLU A 60 -14.31 21.64 3.79
N GLN A 61 -14.55 21.17 2.56
CA GLN A 61 -14.22 21.89 1.33
C GLN A 61 -15.34 22.83 0.84
N GLY A 62 -16.50 22.82 1.48
CA GLY A 62 -17.67 23.59 1.05
C GLY A 62 -18.30 23.09 -0.24
N LEU A 63 -18.17 21.79 -0.54
CA LEU A 63 -18.66 21.17 -1.77
C LEU A 63 -19.96 20.40 -1.54
N GLU A 64 -20.84 20.43 -2.55
CA GLU A 64 -22.05 19.63 -2.58
C GLU A 64 -21.74 18.17 -2.93
N VAL A 65 -22.38 17.22 -2.21
CA VAL A 65 -22.37 15.80 -2.55
C VAL A 65 -23.78 15.33 -2.84
N ILE A 66 -23.95 14.76 -4.01
CA ILE A 66 -25.18 14.10 -4.45
C ILE A 66 -25.03 12.61 -4.19
N GLU A 67 -25.89 12.07 -3.35
CA GLU A 67 -25.95 10.64 -3.07
C GLU A 67 -26.93 9.96 -4.04
N GLY A 68 -26.44 8.94 -4.77
CA GLY A 68 -27.29 8.08 -5.60
C GLY A 68 -28.02 7.05 -4.77
N VAL A 69 -28.92 6.33 -5.43
CA VAL A 69 -29.63 5.22 -4.79
C VAL A 69 -28.69 4.04 -4.63
N TYR A 70 -28.54 3.55 -3.40
CA TYR A 70 -27.77 2.33 -3.16
C TYR A 70 -28.62 1.10 -3.48
N ASP A 71 -28.47 0.56 -4.70
CA ASP A 71 -29.15 -0.67 -5.18
C ASP A 71 -28.12 -1.76 -5.54
N PRO A 72 -27.61 -2.53 -4.57
CA PRO A 72 -26.69 -3.61 -4.83
C PRO A 72 -27.30 -4.75 -5.65
N GLN A 73 -28.63 -4.84 -5.70
CA GLN A 73 -29.31 -5.84 -6.53
C GLN A 73 -29.27 -5.44 -8.00
N ALA A 74 -29.45 -4.15 -8.34
CA ALA A 74 -29.27 -3.67 -9.69
C ALA A 74 -27.84 -3.94 -10.19
N TRP A 75 -26.83 -3.67 -9.33
CA TRP A 75 -25.45 -4.01 -9.66
C TRP A 75 -25.27 -5.52 -9.86
N SER A 76 -25.84 -6.34 -8.99
CA SER A 76 -25.75 -7.80 -9.09
C SER A 76 -26.34 -8.33 -10.40
N ARG A 77 -27.47 -7.76 -10.84
CA ARG A 77 -28.08 -8.11 -12.14
C ARG A 77 -27.24 -7.67 -13.33
N ALA A 78 -26.60 -6.49 -13.26
CA ALA A 78 -25.84 -5.92 -14.38
C ALA A 78 -24.43 -6.50 -14.49
N ALA A 79 -23.71 -6.57 -13.39
CA ALA A 79 -22.29 -6.92 -13.33
C ALA A 79 -22.00 -8.22 -12.56
N GLY A 80 -22.85 -8.58 -11.58
CA GLY A 80 -22.64 -9.76 -10.75
C GLY A 80 -22.75 -11.08 -11.49
N VAL A 81 -23.44 -11.10 -12.63
CA VAL A 81 -23.62 -12.28 -13.49
C VAL A 81 -22.30 -12.85 -14.05
N PHE A 82 -21.26 -12.04 -14.14
CA PHE A 82 -19.92 -12.46 -14.60
C PHE A 82 -19.12 -13.26 -13.55
N GLY A 83 -19.50 -13.21 -12.28
CA GLY A 83 -18.88 -13.98 -11.19
C GLY A 83 -17.43 -13.66 -10.93
N THR A 84 -16.68 -14.68 -10.48
CA THR A 84 -15.24 -14.59 -10.11
C THR A 84 -14.29 -15.08 -11.21
N ASP A 85 -14.81 -15.48 -12.37
CA ASP A 85 -13.99 -15.91 -13.48
C ASP A 85 -13.02 -14.79 -13.91
N PRO A 86 -11.68 -15.01 -13.83
CA PRO A 86 -10.69 -14.00 -14.19
C PRO A 86 -10.83 -13.52 -15.64
N ASP A 87 -11.24 -14.40 -16.56
CA ASP A 87 -11.39 -14.06 -17.98
C ASP A 87 -12.60 -13.16 -18.21
N GLN A 88 -13.59 -13.21 -17.34
CA GLN A 88 -14.79 -12.34 -17.38
C GLN A 88 -14.66 -11.08 -16.52
N ARG A 89 -13.56 -10.91 -15.78
CA ARG A 89 -13.33 -9.71 -14.96
C ARG A 89 -13.40 -8.41 -15.76
N PRO A 90 -12.83 -8.29 -16.99
CA PRO A 90 -12.97 -7.08 -17.81
C PRO A 90 -14.43 -6.73 -18.11
N ASP A 91 -15.27 -7.71 -18.48
CA ASP A 91 -16.68 -7.51 -18.81
C ASP A 91 -17.50 -7.15 -17.58
N ARG A 92 -17.22 -7.79 -16.44
CA ARG A 92 -17.78 -7.42 -15.13
C ARG A 92 -17.47 -5.96 -14.78
N CYS A 93 -16.22 -5.54 -14.92
CA CYS A 93 -15.80 -4.19 -14.62
C CYS A 93 -16.43 -3.19 -15.60
N ARG A 94 -16.51 -3.50 -16.90
CA ARG A 94 -17.18 -2.68 -17.89
C ARG A 94 -18.66 -2.48 -17.54
N ALA A 95 -19.39 -3.54 -17.22
CA ALA A 95 -20.79 -3.45 -16.79
C ALA A 95 -20.97 -2.63 -15.51
N CYS A 96 -20.02 -2.75 -14.58
CA CYS A 96 -20.00 -1.95 -13.35
C CYS A 96 -19.79 -0.46 -13.63
N TYR A 97 -18.83 -0.09 -14.51
CA TYR A 97 -18.60 1.30 -14.89
C TYR A 97 -19.81 1.88 -15.61
N ARG A 98 -20.37 1.13 -16.54
CA ARG A 98 -21.58 1.49 -17.29
C ARG A 98 -22.70 1.89 -16.36
N LEU A 99 -23.10 1.00 -15.45
CA LEU A 99 -24.21 1.25 -14.52
C LEU A 99 -24.01 2.55 -13.73
N ARG A 100 -22.83 2.78 -13.22
CA ARG A 100 -22.52 3.93 -12.34
C ARG A 100 -22.41 5.24 -13.12
N LEU A 101 -21.84 5.19 -14.32
CA LEU A 101 -21.67 6.38 -15.17
C LEU A 101 -22.99 6.77 -15.85
N GLU A 102 -23.84 5.80 -16.22
CA GLU A 102 -25.21 6.07 -16.69
C GLU A 102 -26.04 6.78 -15.62
N GLU A 103 -25.97 6.32 -14.35
CA GLU A 103 -26.67 6.96 -13.24
C GLU A 103 -26.18 8.41 -13.05
N ALA A 104 -24.85 8.63 -13.07
CA ALA A 104 -24.26 9.94 -12.92
C ALA A 104 -24.63 10.87 -14.09
N CYS A 105 -24.59 10.40 -15.33
CA CYS A 105 -24.94 11.19 -16.51
C CYS A 105 -26.45 11.53 -16.56
N ALA A 106 -27.31 10.59 -16.20
CA ALA A 106 -28.75 10.83 -16.11
C ALA A 106 -29.07 11.91 -15.07
N TYR A 107 -28.44 11.84 -13.90
CA TYR A 107 -28.56 12.87 -12.87
C TYR A 107 -28.04 14.22 -13.36
N ALA A 108 -26.85 14.25 -13.96
CA ALA A 108 -26.23 15.47 -14.47
C ALA A 108 -27.13 16.17 -15.49
N ALA A 109 -27.68 15.45 -16.45
CA ALA A 109 -28.58 15.98 -17.47
C ALA A 109 -29.86 16.57 -16.87
N ALA A 110 -30.44 15.90 -15.86
CA ALA A 110 -31.67 16.35 -15.21
C ALA A 110 -31.46 17.59 -14.31
N ASN A 111 -30.22 17.90 -13.90
CA ASN A 111 -29.92 18.94 -12.91
C ASN A 111 -29.02 20.06 -13.46
N GLY A 112 -28.93 20.20 -14.79
CA GLY A 112 -28.28 21.34 -15.45
C GLY A 112 -26.75 21.34 -15.31
N PHE A 113 -26.12 20.18 -15.17
CA PHE A 113 -24.68 20.04 -15.36
C PHE A 113 -24.35 20.00 -16.85
N GLU A 114 -23.15 20.48 -17.19
CA GLU A 114 -22.68 20.58 -18.58
C GLU A 114 -21.78 19.39 -18.96
N GLY A 115 -21.25 18.67 -17.94
CA GLY A 115 -20.42 17.53 -18.17
C GLY A 115 -20.25 16.64 -16.93
N VAL A 116 -19.66 15.48 -17.16
CA VAL A 116 -19.35 14.49 -16.12
C VAL A 116 -17.89 14.11 -16.19
N ALA A 117 -17.26 14.08 -15.01
CA ALA A 117 -15.91 13.53 -14.79
C ALA A 117 -15.97 12.35 -13.83
N THR A 118 -14.90 11.56 -13.73
CA THR A 118 -14.85 10.42 -12.81
C THR A 118 -13.49 10.26 -12.14
N THR A 119 -13.49 9.81 -10.89
CA THR A 119 -12.29 9.47 -10.13
C THR A 119 -11.84 8.02 -10.33
N LEU A 120 -12.52 7.24 -11.15
CA LEU A 120 -12.23 5.82 -11.39
C LEU A 120 -10.83 5.58 -11.96
N THR A 121 -10.33 6.52 -12.75
CA THR A 121 -9.03 6.42 -13.43
C THR A 121 -7.83 6.72 -12.53
N VAL A 122 -8.03 7.08 -11.27
CA VAL A 122 -6.94 7.30 -10.30
C VAL A 122 -6.24 5.98 -9.94
N SER A 123 -7.03 4.91 -9.79
CA SER A 123 -6.49 3.63 -9.36
C SER A 123 -5.81 2.90 -10.53
N PRO A 124 -4.55 2.45 -10.38
CA PRO A 124 -3.84 1.71 -11.42
C PRO A 124 -4.41 0.29 -11.67
N TYR A 125 -5.36 -0.13 -10.84
CA TYR A 125 -6.01 -1.45 -10.95
C TYR A 125 -7.31 -1.43 -11.75
N GLN A 126 -7.69 -0.26 -12.30
CA GLN A 126 -8.89 -0.09 -13.11
C GLN A 126 -8.57 -0.13 -14.60
N TYR A 127 -9.55 -0.49 -15.42
CA TYR A 127 -9.43 -0.53 -16.89
C TYR A 127 -9.69 0.87 -17.48
N THR A 128 -8.64 1.68 -17.54
CA THR A 128 -8.73 3.12 -17.87
C THR A 128 -9.40 3.40 -19.21
N GLU A 129 -9.05 2.65 -20.27
CA GLU A 129 -9.67 2.82 -21.59
C GLU A 129 -11.15 2.43 -21.58
N THR A 130 -11.49 1.36 -20.86
CA THR A 130 -12.91 0.96 -20.71
C THR A 130 -13.70 2.03 -19.96
N ILE A 131 -13.10 2.70 -18.96
CA ILE A 131 -13.76 3.81 -18.27
C ILE A 131 -14.00 4.97 -19.22
N ARG A 132 -13.04 5.30 -20.09
CA ARG A 132 -13.19 6.34 -21.10
C ARG A 132 -14.37 6.05 -22.03
N GLU A 133 -14.36 4.86 -22.62
CA GLU A 133 -15.44 4.40 -23.53
C GLU A 133 -16.82 4.46 -22.86
N GLU A 134 -16.92 3.99 -21.61
CA GLU A 134 -18.21 3.98 -20.91
C GLU A 134 -18.65 5.39 -20.46
N LEU A 135 -17.71 6.31 -20.15
CA LEU A 135 -18.04 7.70 -19.86
C LEU A 135 -18.53 8.44 -21.10
N GLU A 136 -17.82 8.32 -22.23
CA GLU A 136 -18.22 8.91 -23.50
C GLU A 136 -19.60 8.38 -23.92
N ARG A 137 -19.80 7.06 -23.86
CA ARG A 137 -21.07 6.42 -24.18
C ARG A 137 -22.22 6.88 -23.28
N ALA A 138 -21.97 7.09 -21.98
CA ALA A 138 -23.01 7.53 -21.04
C ALA A 138 -23.34 9.01 -21.19
N CYS A 139 -22.40 9.86 -21.59
CA CYS A 139 -22.63 11.29 -21.81
C CYS A 139 -23.34 11.59 -23.14
N GLU A 140 -23.05 10.83 -24.19
CA GLU A 140 -23.52 11.08 -25.55
C GLU A 140 -25.05 11.28 -25.66
N PRO A 141 -25.92 10.41 -25.11
CA PRO A 141 -27.39 10.54 -25.23
C PRO A 141 -27.97 11.80 -24.58
N HIS A 142 -27.19 12.40 -23.67
CA HIS A 142 -27.59 13.56 -22.89
C HIS A 142 -26.97 14.88 -23.39
N GLY A 143 -26.07 14.81 -24.39
CA GLY A 143 -25.33 15.99 -24.89
C GLY A 143 -24.35 16.56 -23.85
N LEU A 144 -23.92 15.76 -22.87
CA LEU A 144 -22.97 16.16 -21.82
C LEU A 144 -21.54 16.05 -22.29
N ALA A 145 -20.67 16.94 -21.81
CA ALA A 145 -19.25 16.79 -22.01
C ALA A 145 -18.70 15.63 -21.17
N ALA A 146 -18.05 14.66 -21.83
CA ALA A 146 -17.29 13.61 -21.16
C ALA A 146 -15.89 14.12 -20.79
N VAL A 147 -15.70 14.61 -19.56
CA VAL A 147 -14.41 15.14 -19.09
C VAL A 147 -13.56 13.99 -18.58
N PHE A 148 -12.97 13.28 -19.54
CA PHE A 148 -12.10 12.14 -19.25
C PHE A 148 -10.65 12.58 -19.03
N ARG A 149 -10.02 12.01 -17.98
CA ARG A 149 -8.57 12.08 -17.73
C ARG A 149 -8.05 10.78 -17.14
N ASP A 150 -6.85 10.44 -17.52
CA ASP A 150 -6.06 9.40 -16.86
C ASP A 150 -5.33 10.00 -15.66
N TYR A 151 -5.84 9.71 -14.47
CA TYR A 151 -5.26 10.20 -13.22
C TYR A 151 -4.30 9.21 -12.56
N ARG A 152 -3.83 8.15 -13.24
CA ARG A 152 -2.94 7.13 -12.63
C ARG A 152 -1.62 7.72 -12.15
N GLU A 153 -1.09 8.73 -12.83
CA GLU A 153 0.12 9.44 -12.39
C GLU A 153 -0.09 10.18 -11.06
N GLN A 154 -1.33 10.51 -10.72
CA GLN A 154 -1.70 11.19 -9.47
C GLN A 154 -1.90 10.22 -8.29
N TYR A 155 -1.91 8.90 -8.54
CA TYR A 155 -2.14 7.88 -7.51
C TYR A 155 -1.16 7.93 -6.32
N PRO A 156 0.17 8.13 -6.53
CA PRO A 156 1.11 8.27 -5.42
C PRO A 156 0.80 9.48 -4.54
N GLU A 157 0.46 10.62 -5.15
CA GLU A 157 0.13 11.85 -4.43
C GLU A 157 -1.21 11.74 -3.68
N ALA A 158 -2.26 11.22 -4.33
CA ALA A 158 -3.52 10.90 -3.67
C ALA A 158 -3.33 9.97 -2.46
N THR A 159 -2.43 8.98 -2.60
CA THR A 159 -2.04 8.07 -1.53
C THR A 159 -1.33 8.80 -0.39
N ARG A 160 -0.39 9.68 -0.69
CA ARG A 160 0.36 10.45 0.30
C ARG A 160 -0.56 11.39 1.07
N ARG A 161 -1.40 12.16 0.36
CA ARG A 161 -2.34 13.12 0.95
C ARG A 161 -3.37 12.44 1.84
N SER A 162 -4.03 11.40 1.34
CA SER A 162 -5.04 10.66 2.12
C SER A 162 -4.48 10.04 3.40
N LYS A 163 -3.21 9.60 3.40
CA LYS A 163 -2.51 9.14 4.62
C LYS A 163 -2.23 10.29 5.58
N ALA A 164 -1.74 11.43 5.07
CA ALA A 164 -1.45 12.60 5.89
C ALA A 164 -2.71 13.16 6.57
N MET A 165 -3.87 13.05 5.91
CA MET A 165 -5.18 13.44 6.44
C MET A 165 -5.83 12.36 7.32
N GLY A 166 -5.19 11.20 7.54
CA GLY A 166 -5.74 10.11 8.34
C GLY A 166 -7.01 9.47 7.74
N MET A 167 -7.26 9.63 6.44
CA MET A 167 -8.47 9.14 5.80
C MET A 167 -8.53 7.62 5.76
N TYR A 168 -9.73 7.06 5.88
CA TYR A 168 -9.96 5.66 5.59
C TYR A 168 -9.55 5.32 4.16
N ARG A 169 -8.83 4.22 4.00
CA ARG A 169 -8.35 3.73 2.71
C ARG A 169 -8.73 2.28 2.53
N GLN A 170 -9.63 2.05 1.60
CA GLN A 170 -10.05 0.70 1.22
C GLN A 170 -8.90 -0.09 0.56
N ASN A 171 -8.97 -1.40 0.69
CA ASN A 171 -7.97 -2.32 0.14
C ASN A 171 -8.51 -3.21 -1.00
N TYR A 172 -9.69 -2.89 -1.53
CA TYR A 172 -10.32 -3.53 -2.69
C TYR A 172 -11.19 -2.51 -3.44
N CYS A 173 -11.57 -2.80 -4.68
CA CYS A 173 -12.35 -1.87 -5.53
C CYS A 173 -13.70 -1.49 -4.90
N GLY A 174 -14.44 -2.47 -4.39
CA GLY A 174 -15.74 -2.28 -3.74
C GLY A 174 -16.64 -3.49 -3.88
N CYS A 175 -16.70 -4.13 -5.04
CA CYS A 175 -17.59 -5.25 -5.25
C CYS A 175 -17.15 -6.51 -4.49
N VAL A 176 -18.10 -7.39 -4.21
CA VAL A 176 -17.86 -8.64 -3.48
C VAL A 176 -16.73 -9.48 -4.11
N PHE A 177 -16.69 -9.54 -5.45
CA PHE A 177 -15.66 -10.29 -6.17
C PHE A 177 -14.26 -9.66 -6.00
N SER A 178 -14.16 -8.34 -6.12
CA SER A 178 -12.88 -7.65 -5.90
C SER A 178 -12.36 -7.78 -4.47
N LYS A 179 -13.24 -8.02 -3.49
CA LYS A 179 -12.84 -8.32 -2.11
C LYS A 179 -12.15 -9.68 -2.01
N ILE A 180 -12.69 -10.68 -2.69
CA ILE A 180 -12.12 -12.04 -2.77
C ILE A 180 -10.78 -11.99 -3.52
N GLU A 181 -10.79 -11.44 -4.74
CA GLU A 181 -9.60 -11.30 -5.59
C GLU A 181 -8.45 -10.57 -4.88
N ALA A 182 -8.74 -9.47 -4.20
CA ALA A 182 -7.74 -8.72 -3.45
C ALA A 182 -7.20 -9.49 -2.23
N ALA A 183 -7.98 -10.38 -1.63
CA ALA A 183 -7.51 -11.25 -0.57
C ALA A 183 -6.55 -12.31 -1.10
N GLU A 184 -6.89 -12.96 -2.20
CA GLU A 184 -6.07 -13.97 -2.89
C GLU A 184 -4.75 -13.37 -3.37
N GLU A 185 -4.79 -12.18 -4.02
CA GLU A 185 -3.59 -11.47 -4.46
C GLU A 185 -2.66 -11.10 -3.29
N ARG A 186 -3.22 -10.71 -2.13
CA ARG A 186 -2.41 -10.42 -0.95
C ARG A 186 -1.71 -11.65 -0.40
N GLU A 187 -2.41 -12.77 -0.33
CA GLU A 187 -1.81 -14.03 0.14
C GLU A 187 -0.75 -14.54 -0.86
N ALA A 188 -0.99 -14.45 -2.16
CA ALA A 188 -0.01 -14.80 -3.19
C ALA A 188 1.27 -13.94 -3.06
N ARG A 189 1.14 -12.62 -2.94
CA ARG A 189 2.30 -11.72 -2.74
C ARG A 189 3.04 -11.98 -1.43
N LYS A 190 2.32 -12.35 -0.37
CA LYS A 190 2.93 -12.71 0.92
C LYS A 190 3.73 -13.99 0.80
N ALA A 191 3.18 -15.01 0.12
CA ALA A 191 3.88 -16.25 -0.16
C ALA A 191 5.14 -16.02 -1.02
N GLU A 192 5.05 -15.22 -2.08
CA GLU A 192 6.18 -14.86 -2.93
C GLU A 192 7.30 -14.15 -2.14
N ARG A 193 6.94 -13.16 -1.32
CA ARG A 193 7.91 -12.45 -0.46
C ARG A 193 8.56 -13.39 0.55
N ALA A 194 7.81 -14.32 1.13
CA ALA A 194 8.33 -15.32 2.05
C ALA A 194 9.31 -16.27 1.34
N ALA A 195 8.97 -16.74 0.14
CA ALA A 195 9.84 -17.58 -0.67
C ALA A 195 11.13 -16.85 -1.08
N ALA A 196 11.04 -15.60 -1.53
CA ALA A 196 12.19 -14.79 -1.89
C ALA A 196 13.12 -14.54 -0.67
N LYS A 197 12.55 -14.27 0.50
CA LYS A 197 13.30 -14.13 1.75
C LYS A 197 14.02 -15.43 2.13
N ALA A 198 13.31 -16.57 2.09
CA ALA A 198 13.88 -17.86 2.38
C ALA A 198 15.02 -18.25 1.41
N ALA A 199 14.85 -17.99 0.12
CA ALA A 199 15.89 -18.18 -0.89
C ALA A 199 17.15 -17.33 -0.61
N LYS A 200 16.97 -16.06 -0.24
CA LYS A 200 18.08 -15.18 0.14
C LYS A 200 18.79 -15.69 1.40
N GLU A 201 18.07 -16.06 2.43
CA GLU A 201 18.63 -16.61 3.68
C GLU A 201 19.40 -17.91 3.43
N ALA A 202 18.87 -18.81 2.59
CA ALA A 202 19.54 -20.04 2.18
C ALA A 202 20.84 -19.76 1.39
N ALA A 203 20.83 -18.78 0.51
CA ALA A 203 22.02 -18.39 -0.25
C ALA A 203 23.12 -17.77 0.64
N GLU A 204 22.75 -17.04 1.70
CA GLU A 204 23.69 -16.43 2.65
C GLU A 204 24.16 -17.39 3.74
N ALA A 205 23.42 -18.46 4.03
CA ALA A 205 23.71 -19.38 5.12
C ALA A 205 25.13 -19.99 5.08
N PRO A 206 25.68 -20.45 3.94
CA PRO A 206 27.03 -20.98 3.87
C PRO A 206 28.10 -19.96 4.26
N ALA A 207 27.97 -18.72 3.79
CA ALA A 207 28.90 -17.64 4.10
C ALA A 207 28.85 -17.25 5.58
N ARG A 208 27.65 -17.22 6.17
CA ARG A 208 27.49 -16.98 7.62
C ARG A 208 28.11 -18.10 8.46
N ALA A 209 27.88 -19.36 8.08
CA ALA A 209 28.48 -20.51 8.77
C ALA A 209 30.01 -20.50 8.68
N ALA A 210 30.59 -20.18 7.53
CA ALA A 210 32.04 -20.06 7.35
C ALA A 210 32.61 -18.91 8.20
N ALA A 211 31.94 -17.75 8.23
CA ALA A 211 32.36 -16.62 9.05
C ALA A 211 32.31 -16.93 10.56
N GLU A 212 31.28 -17.64 11.00
CA GLU A 212 31.16 -18.08 12.39
C GLU A 212 32.24 -19.07 12.78
N ALA A 213 32.50 -20.08 11.94
CA ALA A 213 33.57 -21.04 12.14
C ALA A 213 34.94 -20.35 12.24
N ALA A 214 35.22 -19.37 11.37
CA ALA A 214 36.45 -18.58 11.42
C ALA A 214 36.55 -17.76 12.72
N ARG A 215 35.46 -17.20 13.21
CA ARG A 215 35.43 -16.48 14.50
C ARG A 215 35.68 -17.42 15.68
N GLN A 216 35.08 -18.62 15.66
CA GLN A 216 35.29 -19.63 16.71
C GLN A 216 36.77 -20.08 16.73
N LYS A 217 37.36 -20.36 15.56
CA LYS A 217 38.77 -20.72 15.43
C LYS A 217 39.71 -19.64 16.03
N LYS A 218 39.49 -18.38 15.66
CA LYS A 218 40.28 -17.26 16.23
C LYS A 218 40.13 -17.13 17.76
N ARG A 219 38.94 -17.34 18.29
CA ARG A 219 38.70 -17.35 19.76
C ARG A 219 39.43 -18.49 20.43
N ALA A 220 39.42 -19.69 19.89
CA ALA A 220 40.12 -20.84 20.39
C ALA A 220 41.64 -20.64 20.39
N GLU A 221 42.21 -20.14 19.29
CA GLU A 221 43.63 -19.79 19.16
C GLU A 221 44.06 -18.75 20.21
N LYS A 222 43.28 -17.67 20.39
CA LYS A 222 43.51 -16.64 21.39
C LYS A 222 43.47 -17.21 22.82
N GLN A 223 42.52 -18.10 23.10
CA GLN A 223 42.41 -18.74 24.41
C GLN A 223 43.60 -19.69 24.67
N ALA A 224 43.98 -20.50 23.67
CA ALA A 224 45.13 -21.38 23.78
C ALA A 224 46.43 -20.59 24.03
N TYR A 225 46.62 -19.46 23.32
CA TYR A 225 47.76 -18.57 23.54
C TYR A 225 47.75 -17.96 24.96
N ALA A 226 46.60 -17.50 25.45
CA ALA A 226 46.45 -16.97 26.80
C ALA A 226 46.77 -18.05 27.86
N ASN A 227 46.29 -19.26 27.69
CA ASN A 227 46.59 -20.38 28.59
C ASN A 227 48.09 -20.73 28.61
N LYS A 228 48.72 -20.76 27.42
CA LYS A 228 50.19 -20.99 27.33
C LYS A 228 50.97 -19.93 28.06
N ARG A 229 50.63 -18.66 27.89
CA ARG A 229 51.28 -17.55 28.62
C ARG A 229 51.03 -17.62 30.13
N ALA A 230 49.85 -17.99 30.57
CA ALA A 230 49.51 -18.19 31.97
C ALA A 230 50.36 -19.32 32.60
N ALA A 231 50.48 -20.45 31.89
CA ALA A 231 51.33 -21.57 32.34
C ALA A 231 52.82 -21.18 32.42
N GLN A 232 53.34 -20.45 31.43
CA GLN A 232 54.74 -19.95 31.47
C GLN A 232 54.98 -19.00 32.65
N ARG A 233 54.04 -18.09 32.92
CA ARG A 233 54.14 -17.17 34.10
C ARG A 233 54.09 -17.94 35.42
N ALA A 234 53.22 -18.96 35.51
CA ALA A 234 53.14 -19.81 36.70
C ALA A 234 54.44 -20.58 36.95
N ALA A 235 55.01 -21.17 35.90
CA ALA A 235 56.29 -21.88 35.96
C ALA A 235 57.44 -20.96 36.37
N LEU A 236 57.52 -19.74 35.79
CA LEU A 236 58.54 -18.75 36.16
C LEU A 236 58.41 -18.30 37.61
N LYS A 237 57.16 -18.11 38.09
CA LYS A 237 56.87 -17.77 39.48
C LYS A 237 57.30 -18.89 40.41
N ALA A 238 57.00 -20.14 40.12
CA ALA A 238 57.45 -21.29 40.90
C ALA A 238 59.00 -21.44 40.96
N TYR A 239 59.65 -21.27 39.79
CA TYR A 239 61.11 -21.26 39.70
C TYR A 239 61.74 -20.15 40.58
N LYS A 240 61.21 -18.92 40.51
CA LYS A 240 61.70 -17.83 41.35
C LYS A 240 61.54 -18.09 42.86
N GLN A 241 60.42 -18.67 43.28
CA GLN A 241 60.14 -19.03 44.65
C GLN A 241 61.11 -20.12 45.14
N ALA A 242 61.39 -21.19 44.41
CA ALA A 242 62.31 -22.24 44.74
C ALA A 242 63.74 -21.74 44.89
N HIS A 243 64.18 -20.77 44.09
CA HIS A 243 65.57 -20.22 44.18
C HIS A 243 65.71 -19.01 45.15
N HIS A 244 64.62 -18.44 45.62
CA HIS A 244 64.66 -17.42 46.68
C HIS A 244 64.91 -18.06 48.06
N ASP A 245 64.40 -19.30 48.26
CA ASP A 245 64.61 -20.05 49.48
C ASP A 245 66.05 -20.56 49.59
N ASP A 246 66.70 -20.85 48.43
CA ASP A 246 68.13 -21.25 48.42
C ASP A 246 69.10 -20.09 48.79
N THR A 247 68.77 -18.85 48.44
CA THR A 247 69.60 -17.66 48.80
C THR A 247 69.46 -17.26 50.29
N ALA A 248 68.30 -17.49 50.89
CA ALA A 248 68.07 -17.20 52.31
C ALA A 248 68.77 -18.18 53.25
N CYS A 249 69.23 -19.34 52.75
CA CYS A 249 69.97 -20.33 53.51
C CYS A 249 71.47 -19.96 53.60
N CYS A 250 72.06 -19.20 52.66
CA CYS A 250 73.46 -18.80 52.65
C CYS A 250 73.77 -17.58 53.51
N GLU A 251 72.78 -16.73 53.87
CA GLU A 251 73.03 -15.53 54.70
C GLU A 251 73.01 -15.80 56.22
N LYS A 252 72.63 -17.01 56.67
CA LYS A 252 72.62 -17.38 58.10
C LYS A 252 73.90 -18.07 58.58
N GLY A 253 74.96 -18.14 57.77
CA GLY A 253 76.21 -18.86 58.09
C GLY A 253 77.41 -17.95 58.45
N ASN A 254 77.25 -16.62 58.59
CA ASN A 254 78.41 -15.74 58.79
C ASN A 254 78.34 -14.78 60.01
N GLU A 255 77.62 -15.19 61.04
CA GLU A 255 77.70 -14.49 62.35
C GLU A 255 77.97 -15.51 63.48
N ALA A 256 79.20 -16.01 63.52
CA ALA A 256 79.79 -16.59 64.74
C ALA A 256 81.28 -16.72 64.53
N GLU A 257 82.03 -15.67 64.83
CA GLU A 257 83.31 -15.64 65.52
C GLU A 257 83.67 -14.18 65.92
#